data_09ba42b67cd86ff906c9b6e4335aa06a
#
_entry.id   09ba42b67cd86ff906c9b6e4335aa06a
#
_cell.length_a   1.000
_cell.length_b   1.000
_cell.length_c   1.000
_cell.angle_alpha   90.00
_cell.angle_beta   90.00
_cell.angle_gamma   90.00
#
_symmetry.space_group_name_H-M   'P 1'
#
loop_
_entity.id
_entity.type
_entity.pdbx_description
1 polymer ?
#
loop_
_entity_poly.entity_id
_entity_poly.type
_entity_poly.pdbx_seq_one_letter_code
_entity_poly.pdbx_strand_id
1 'polypeptide(L)'
;MPKITIPYKPRKHQLAVHKNLKRWNVLVAHRRFGKTCLVLNEILKKCMLNTLPSPKYGYIAPTYRMAKQAAWQYAIDYTCKIPGVQYHTTELRVTLPGNRTIQMFGADSYDNLRGQRFDGIVVDEIAMMPPDIWTVLRPALSDRKGWLIAIGTPAGHNAFFDLYDNAVNNPDEWYSAVFKASETGIIDEDELKAARKMMSEEQYEQEFEVSFDAGVLGGIYTRSLTKAQDEGRITNIEYDENFKVDTAWDLGVGDSTAIWFFQRVGNRIHLIDYYENTSMGLDHYVKVLAQKGYQYSNHYGPHDLRQRELSSGKSRYEIANNLGLYFTIVPKLPVIDGINATRMIFSRMWFDRDKCKQGIEAMRQYQWERNDRTGQLLDKPKHSWASHGCDAIRYMAVGMNETSDFKSEIKYGNMGIV
;
A
#
# COMPACT_ATOMS: atom_id res chain seq x y z
N MET A 1 29.43 10.32 37.77
CA MET A 1 29.55 10.20 36.29
C MET A 1 29.49 11.59 35.69
N PRO A 2 30.29 11.94 34.68
CA PRO A 2 30.20 13.23 34.03
C PRO A 2 28.81 13.42 33.46
N LYS A 3 28.22 14.59 33.65
CA LYS A 3 26.91 14.97 33.09
C LYS A 3 27.08 15.21 31.60
N ILE A 4 26.51 14.33 30.78
CA ILE A 4 26.53 14.45 29.32
C ILE A 4 25.26 15.17 28.90
N THR A 5 25.41 16.26 28.17
CA THR A 5 24.26 17.00 27.60
C THR A 5 24.14 16.67 26.10
N ILE A 6 23.05 16.03 25.73
CA ILE A 6 22.71 15.75 24.33
C ILE A 6 22.10 17.03 23.74
N PRO A 7 22.53 17.46 22.54
CA PRO A 7 22.04 18.69 21.91
C PRO A 7 20.65 18.49 21.28
N TYR A 8 19.70 18.00 22.06
CA TYR A 8 18.32 17.82 21.67
C TYR A 8 17.39 18.60 22.58
N LYS A 9 16.61 19.49 22.00
CA LYS A 9 15.58 20.26 22.71
C LYS A 9 14.22 19.90 22.11
N PRO A 10 13.45 19.01 22.77
CA PRO A 10 12.17 18.58 22.25
C PRO A 10 11.16 19.71 22.23
N ARG A 11 10.37 19.79 21.16
CA ARG A 11 9.20 20.68 21.07
C ARG A 11 8.08 20.17 21.97
N LYS A 12 7.06 21.00 22.25
CA LYS A 12 5.93 20.65 23.12
C LYS A 12 5.27 19.32 22.73
N HIS A 13 4.99 19.15 21.43
CA HIS A 13 4.38 17.92 20.91
C HIS A 13 5.28 16.69 21.02
N GLN A 14 6.59 16.86 20.80
CA GLN A 14 7.57 15.79 20.98
C GLN A 14 7.71 15.37 22.46
N LEU A 15 7.64 16.32 23.39
CA LEU A 15 7.61 16.01 24.82
C LEU A 15 6.37 15.19 25.20
N ALA A 16 5.22 15.50 24.62
CA ALA A 16 4.01 14.72 24.85
C ALA A 16 4.16 13.27 24.35
N VAL A 17 4.78 13.07 23.18
CA VAL A 17 5.11 11.72 22.69
C VAL A 17 6.01 11.00 23.66
N HIS A 18 7.16 11.57 24.05
CA HIS A 18 8.11 10.92 24.99
C HIS A 18 7.49 10.48 26.31
N LYS A 19 6.42 11.16 26.77
CA LYS A 19 5.73 10.84 28.03
C LYS A 19 4.68 9.74 27.91
N ASN A 20 4.08 9.59 26.71
CA ASN A 20 2.93 8.70 26.51
C ASN A 20 3.26 7.40 25.78
N LEU A 21 4.52 7.19 25.36
CA LEU A 21 4.93 5.98 24.66
C LEU A 21 4.62 4.71 25.46
N LYS A 22 4.05 3.73 24.75
CA LYS A 22 3.77 2.38 25.22
C LYS A 22 4.73 1.38 24.58
N ARG A 23 4.40 0.11 24.66
CA ARG A 23 5.18 -0.93 23.96
C ARG A 23 5.01 -0.80 22.43
N TRP A 24 3.81 -0.49 21.98
CA TRP A 24 3.45 -0.34 20.57
C TRP A 24 3.01 1.09 20.32
N ASN A 25 3.56 1.73 19.31
CA ASN A 25 3.28 3.14 19.06
C ASN A 25 3.13 3.43 17.56
N VAL A 26 2.13 4.21 17.20
CA VAL A 26 1.91 4.70 15.84
C VAL A 26 1.80 6.22 15.87
N LEU A 27 2.67 6.89 15.15
CA LEU A 27 2.75 8.34 15.08
C LEU A 27 2.55 8.80 13.64
N VAL A 28 1.43 9.46 13.39
CA VAL A 28 1.10 10.07 12.09
C VAL A 28 1.47 11.54 12.18
N ALA A 29 2.48 11.99 11.45
CA ALA A 29 2.99 13.35 11.62
C ALA A 29 3.34 14.01 10.29
N HIS A 30 2.98 15.29 10.18
CA HIS A 30 3.21 16.09 9.00
C HIS A 30 4.70 16.25 8.64
N ARG A 31 4.96 16.62 7.40
CA ARG A 31 6.29 16.96 6.94
C ARG A 31 6.87 18.11 7.79
N ARG A 32 8.16 18.06 8.11
CA ARG A 32 8.85 19.04 8.99
C ARG A 32 8.50 18.98 10.48
N PHE A 33 7.72 18.02 10.95
CA PHE A 33 7.45 17.80 12.38
C PHE A 33 8.72 17.54 13.20
N GLY A 34 9.75 16.98 12.59
CA GLY A 34 10.98 16.54 13.25
C GLY A 34 10.90 15.09 13.72
N LYS A 35 10.24 14.23 12.92
CA LYS A 35 10.04 12.79 13.18
C LYS A 35 11.35 12.09 13.53
N THR A 36 12.33 12.17 12.65
CA THR A 36 13.63 11.48 12.79
C THR A 36 14.37 11.91 14.07
N CYS A 37 14.41 13.22 14.37
CA CYS A 37 15.03 13.73 15.60
C CYS A 37 14.35 13.17 16.85
N LEU A 38 13.02 13.15 16.88
CA LEU A 38 12.23 12.61 17.99
C LEU A 38 12.58 11.14 18.25
N VAL A 39 12.48 10.31 17.22
CA VAL A 39 12.62 8.85 17.39
C VAL A 39 14.05 8.42 17.68
N LEU A 40 15.06 9.08 17.09
CA LEU A 40 16.46 8.81 17.40
C LEU A 40 16.82 9.14 18.85
N ASN A 41 16.29 10.25 19.38
CA ASN A 41 16.50 10.61 20.77
C ASN A 41 15.76 9.68 21.74
N GLU A 42 14.59 9.15 21.36
CA GLU A 42 13.93 8.11 22.15
C GLU A 42 14.72 6.79 22.12
N ILE A 43 15.22 6.36 20.96
CA ILE A 43 16.14 5.20 20.87
C ILE A 43 17.33 5.40 21.80
N LEU A 44 18.01 6.53 21.70
CA LEU A 44 19.20 6.83 22.50
C LEU A 44 18.89 6.81 23.99
N LYS A 45 17.83 7.47 24.41
CA LYS A 45 17.36 7.47 25.81
C LYS A 45 17.10 6.05 26.31
N LYS A 46 16.32 5.26 25.58
CA LYS A 46 16.00 3.88 25.95
C LYS A 46 17.24 2.99 25.93
N CYS A 47 18.15 3.18 24.99
CA CYS A 47 19.40 2.46 24.89
C CYS A 47 20.32 2.72 26.12
N MET A 48 20.43 3.98 26.54
CA MET A 48 21.25 4.36 27.69
C MET A 48 20.67 3.89 29.04
N LEU A 49 19.34 3.84 29.14
CA LEU A 49 18.63 3.42 30.34
C LEU A 49 18.45 1.89 30.46
N ASN A 50 18.66 1.16 29.37
CA ASN A 50 18.47 -0.30 29.36
C ASN A 50 19.57 -0.99 30.21
N THR A 51 19.16 -1.83 31.13
CA THR A 51 20.04 -2.60 32.03
C THR A 51 20.32 -4.02 31.54
N LEU A 52 19.65 -4.46 30.47
CA LEU A 52 19.91 -5.78 29.90
C LEU A 52 21.31 -5.86 29.27
N PRO A 53 21.91 -7.05 29.20
CA PRO A 53 23.21 -7.21 28.56
C PRO A 53 23.14 -6.98 27.06
N SER A 54 24.06 -6.17 26.52
CA SER A 54 24.23 -5.87 25.11
C SER A 54 22.91 -5.49 24.41
N PRO A 55 22.22 -4.43 24.86
CA PRO A 55 20.93 -4.04 24.25
C PRO A 55 21.13 -3.56 22.81
N LYS A 56 20.20 -3.94 21.94
CA LYS A 56 20.23 -3.64 20.52
C LYS A 56 18.95 -2.94 20.07
N TYR A 57 19.14 -1.84 19.35
CA TYR A 57 18.06 -1.01 18.82
C TYR A 57 18.18 -0.85 17.30
N GLY A 58 17.05 -0.92 16.61
CA GLY A 58 16.95 -0.73 15.16
C GLY A 58 16.27 0.57 14.79
N TYR A 59 16.82 1.29 13.80
CA TYR A 59 16.14 2.31 13.05
C TYR A 59 16.00 1.83 11.61
N ILE A 60 14.78 1.73 11.12
CA ILE A 60 14.47 1.18 9.81
C ILE A 60 13.83 2.27 8.96
N ALA A 61 14.41 2.53 7.78
CA ALA A 61 13.86 3.41 6.74
C ALA A 61 13.50 2.59 5.49
N PRO A 62 12.75 3.13 4.52
CA PRO A 62 12.37 2.40 3.31
C PRO A 62 13.55 1.81 2.54
N THR A 63 14.66 2.51 2.48
CA THR A 63 15.91 2.00 1.88
C THR A 63 17.11 2.30 2.79
N TYR A 64 18.18 1.50 2.63
CA TYR A 64 19.45 1.74 3.33
C TYR A 64 20.02 3.13 3.04
N ARG A 65 19.89 3.59 1.80
CA ARG A 65 20.31 4.94 1.40
C ARG A 65 19.52 6.03 2.15
N MET A 66 18.22 5.86 2.28
CA MET A 66 17.37 6.80 3.04
C MET A 66 17.73 6.78 4.53
N ALA A 67 17.95 5.61 5.14
CA ALA A 67 18.40 5.51 6.52
C ALA A 67 19.71 6.30 6.75
N LYS A 68 20.68 6.16 5.82
CA LYS A 68 21.94 6.91 5.87
C LYS A 68 21.73 8.41 5.75
N GLN A 69 20.92 8.86 4.81
CA GLN A 69 20.68 10.28 4.55
C GLN A 69 19.87 10.97 5.65
N ALA A 70 18.84 10.28 6.18
CA ALA A 70 17.92 10.88 7.14
C ALA A 70 18.41 10.82 8.59
N ALA A 71 19.10 9.74 8.99
CA ALA A 71 19.31 9.43 10.40
C ALA A 71 20.79 9.34 10.82
N TRP A 72 21.68 8.94 9.93
CA TRP A 72 23.07 8.64 10.32
C TRP A 72 23.80 9.86 10.91
N GLN A 73 23.70 11.01 10.27
CA GLN A 73 24.36 12.21 10.80
C GLN A 73 23.79 12.63 12.15
N TYR A 74 22.46 12.58 12.31
CA TYR A 74 21.83 12.85 13.61
C TYR A 74 22.29 11.89 14.70
N ALA A 75 22.46 10.60 14.39
CA ALA A 75 22.96 9.64 15.37
C ALA A 75 24.38 9.98 15.83
N ILE A 76 25.25 10.42 14.91
CA ILE A 76 26.60 10.91 15.25
C ILE A 76 26.50 12.16 16.13
N ASP A 77 25.73 13.17 15.72
CA ASP A 77 25.61 14.45 16.40
C ASP A 77 25.09 14.30 17.84
N TYR A 78 24.15 13.39 18.06
CA TYR A 78 23.58 13.14 19.38
C TYR A 78 24.47 12.25 20.28
N THR A 79 25.43 11.53 19.72
CA THR A 79 26.26 10.59 20.48
C THR A 79 27.73 10.99 20.59
N CYS A 80 28.23 11.94 19.79
CA CYS A 80 29.64 12.30 19.70
C CYS A 80 30.27 12.78 21.04
N LYS A 81 29.45 13.29 21.96
CA LYS A 81 29.92 13.71 23.31
C LYS A 81 29.93 12.58 24.34
N ILE A 82 29.51 11.38 23.96
CA ILE A 82 29.50 10.22 24.86
C ILE A 82 30.90 9.58 24.85
N PRO A 83 31.64 9.53 25.98
CA PRO A 83 32.97 8.92 26.01
C PRO A 83 32.90 7.43 25.62
N GLY A 84 33.81 6.96 24.78
CA GLY A 84 33.91 5.56 24.38
C GLY A 84 32.92 5.13 23.30
N VAL A 85 32.21 6.06 22.67
CA VAL A 85 31.37 5.75 21.50
C VAL A 85 32.22 5.32 20.30
N GLN A 86 31.73 4.33 19.53
CA GLN A 86 32.36 3.84 18.31
C GLN A 86 31.36 3.88 17.15
N TYR A 87 31.84 4.25 15.98
CA TYR A 87 31.03 4.36 14.76
C TYR A 87 31.52 3.38 13.69
N HIS A 88 30.60 2.55 13.21
CA HIS A 88 30.81 1.63 12.09
C HIS A 88 30.02 2.13 10.88
N THR A 89 30.69 2.93 10.06
CA THR A 89 30.06 3.69 8.96
C THR A 89 29.49 2.80 7.85
N THR A 90 30.15 1.65 7.62
CA THR A 90 29.70 0.70 6.60
C THR A 90 28.43 -0.03 7.03
N GLU A 91 28.25 -0.27 8.32
CA GLU A 91 27.09 -0.96 8.87
C GLU A 91 26.04 0.01 9.43
N LEU A 92 26.30 1.32 9.37
CA LEU A 92 25.51 2.39 10.02
C LEU A 92 25.17 2.04 11.48
N ARG A 93 26.19 1.61 12.23
CA ARG A 93 26.05 1.16 13.62
C ARG A 93 26.83 2.07 14.56
N VAL A 94 26.16 2.52 15.61
CA VAL A 94 26.75 3.23 16.75
C VAL A 94 26.83 2.25 17.92
N THR A 95 28.03 2.06 18.46
CA THR A 95 28.26 1.25 19.67
C THR A 95 28.56 2.19 20.83
N LEU A 96 27.71 2.16 21.83
CA LEU A 96 27.81 2.95 23.07
C LEU A 96 28.48 2.12 24.18
N PRO A 97 29.01 2.75 25.27
CA PRO A 97 29.56 2.06 26.39
C PRO A 97 28.66 0.96 26.95
N GLY A 98 29.24 -0.18 27.34
CA GLY A 98 28.50 -1.35 27.80
C GLY A 98 27.92 -2.19 26.63
N ASN A 99 28.55 -2.14 25.49
CA ASN A 99 28.17 -2.91 24.27
C ASN A 99 26.72 -2.70 23.83
N ARG A 100 26.21 -1.48 24.04
CA ARG A 100 24.90 -1.04 23.60
C ARG A 100 24.98 -0.63 22.14
N THR A 101 24.04 -1.08 21.29
CA THR A 101 24.11 -0.80 19.86
C THR A 101 22.83 -0.15 19.34
N ILE A 102 23.02 0.85 18.48
CA ILE A 102 21.97 1.46 17.65
C ILE A 102 22.39 1.24 16.20
N GLN A 103 21.60 0.55 15.42
CA GLN A 103 21.92 0.23 14.03
C GLN A 103 20.78 0.62 13.09
N MET A 104 21.14 1.12 11.91
CA MET A 104 20.19 1.54 10.90
C MET A 104 20.10 0.52 9.78
N PHE A 105 18.89 0.32 9.27
CA PHE A 105 18.57 -0.68 8.26
C PHE A 105 17.70 -0.08 7.16
N GLY A 106 17.73 -0.68 5.98
CA GLY A 106 16.76 -0.45 4.91
C GLY A 106 15.72 -1.57 4.87
N ALA A 107 14.47 -1.19 4.66
CA ALA A 107 13.39 -2.14 4.45
C ALA A 107 13.47 -2.85 3.09
N ASP A 108 14.23 -2.32 2.15
CA ASP A 108 14.59 -2.96 0.88
C ASP A 108 15.35 -4.29 1.05
N SER A 109 15.88 -4.55 2.25
CA SER A 109 16.61 -5.76 2.60
C SER A 109 16.10 -6.34 3.91
N TYR A 110 14.79 -6.28 4.17
CA TYR A 110 14.21 -6.68 5.45
C TYR A 110 14.41 -8.15 5.82
N ASP A 111 14.69 -9.03 4.86
CA ASP A 111 15.07 -10.41 5.15
C ASP A 111 16.34 -10.51 6.00
N ASN A 112 17.25 -9.54 5.91
CA ASN A 112 18.44 -9.46 6.75
C ASN A 112 18.12 -9.19 8.24
N LEU A 113 16.90 -8.83 8.57
CA LEU A 113 16.40 -8.66 9.93
C LEU A 113 15.92 -9.99 10.54
N ARG A 114 15.71 -11.03 9.72
CA ARG A 114 15.33 -12.35 10.20
C ARG A 114 16.42 -12.93 11.11
N GLY A 115 16.01 -13.50 12.25
CA GLY A 115 16.92 -14.05 13.24
C GLY A 115 17.64 -13.02 14.12
N GLN A 116 17.43 -11.72 13.88
CA GLN A 116 17.90 -10.68 14.79
C GLN A 116 16.90 -10.46 15.94
N ARG A 117 17.41 -9.97 17.05
CA ARG A 117 16.62 -9.60 18.24
C ARG A 117 16.86 -8.16 18.60
N PHE A 118 15.82 -7.44 18.96
CA PHE A 118 15.89 -6.04 19.32
C PHE A 118 15.15 -5.75 20.62
N ASP A 119 15.70 -4.81 21.39
CA ASP A 119 15.05 -4.24 22.57
C ASP A 119 14.09 -3.10 22.19
N GLY A 120 14.26 -2.54 21.02
CA GLY A 120 13.34 -1.57 20.42
C GLY A 120 13.64 -1.31 18.96
N ILE A 121 12.58 -1.02 18.21
CA ILE A 121 12.66 -0.71 16.80
C ILE A 121 11.85 0.56 16.51
N VAL A 122 12.43 1.42 15.69
CA VAL A 122 11.73 2.51 15.02
C VAL A 122 11.62 2.19 13.53
N VAL A 123 10.43 2.38 12.98
CA VAL A 123 10.13 2.26 11.55
C VAL A 123 9.72 3.64 11.06
N ASP A 124 10.62 4.30 10.33
CA ASP A 124 10.41 5.67 9.83
C ASP A 124 9.96 5.63 8.36
N GLU A 125 8.99 6.45 8.01
CA GLU A 125 8.29 6.49 6.71
C GLU A 125 7.69 5.12 6.31
N ILE A 126 7.04 4.47 7.26
CA ILE A 126 6.46 3.12 7.11
C ILE A 126 5.47 3.02 5.94
N ALA A 127 4.78 4.11 5.57
CA ALA A 127 3.87 4.16 4.43
C ALA A 127 4.53 3.80 3.09
N MET A 128 5.86 3.87 3.01
CA MET A 128 6.65 3.57 1.81
C MET A 128 7.28 2.16 1.84
N MET A 129 6.99 1.36 2.86
CA MET A 129 7.60 0.05 3.05
C MET A 129 6.71 -1.09 2.55
N PRO A 130 7.30 -2.27 2.22
CA PRO A 130 6.53 -3.46 1.91
C PRO A 130 5.61 -3.87 3.07
N PRO A 131 4.34 -4.25 2.81
CA PRO A 131 3.41 -4.67 3.87
C PRO A 131 3.92 -5.83 4.73
N ASP A 132 4.69 -6.74 4.13
CA ASP A 132 5.21 -7.95 4.77
C ASP A 132 6.31 -7.69 5.82
N ILE A 133 6.85 -6.49 5.88
CA ILE A 133 7.91 -6.14 6.86
C ILE A 133 7.47 -6.47 8.29
N TRP A 134 6.17 -6.35 8.58
CA TRP A 134 5.61 -6.64 9.89
C TRP A 134 5.81 -8.09 10.33
N THR A 135 5.79 -9.03 9.38
CA THR A 135 6.00 -10.46 9.64
C THR A 135 7.40 -10.77 10.17
N VAL A 136 8.37 -9.91 9.88
CA VAL A 136 9.76 -10.01 10.35
C VAL A 136 9.99 -9.22 11.64
N LEU A 137 9.42 -8.01 11.74
CA LEU A 137 9.65 -7.13 12.90
C LEU A 137 9.00 -7.65 14.17
N ARG A 138 7.81 -8.21 14.09
CA ARG A 138 7.08 -8.69 15.26
C ARG A 138 7.82 -9.81 16.00
N PRO A 139 8.34 -10.88 15.34
CA PRO A 139 9.17 -11.88 15.97
C PRO A 139 10.48 -11.32 16.57
N ALA A 140 11.15 -10.41 15.85
CA ALA A 140 12.42 -9.81 16.27
C ALA A 140 12.34 -9.03 17.62
N LEU A 141 11.12 -8.63 18.02
CA LEU A 141 10.84 -7.95 19.29
C LEU A 141 10.32 -8.87 20.39
N SER A 142 10.02 -10.15 20.07
CA SER A 142 9.32 -11.04 20.99
C SER A 142 10.19 -11.50 22.15
N ASP A 143 11.44 -11.91 21.89
CA ASP A 143 12.34 -12.50 22.88
C ASP A 143 12.62 -11.57 24.07
N ARG A 144 12.78 -10.29 23.80
CA ARG A 144 13.12 -9.29 24.82
C ARG A 144 11.96 -8.38 25.22
N LYS A 145 10.74 -8.71 24.78
CA LYS A 145 9.57 -7.85 24.95
C LYS A 145 9.84 -6.41 24.47
N GLY A 146 10.58 -6.30 23.36
CA GLY A 146 10.98 -5.04 22.77
C GLY A 146 9.80 -4.17 22.40
N TRP A 147 10.04 -2.86 22.26
CA TRP A 147 9.03 -1.88 21.86
C TRP A 147 9.18 -1.47 20.40
N LEU A 148 8.12 -0.87 19.85
CA LEU A 148 8.11 -0.35 18.50
C LEU A 148 7.50 1.04 18.42
N ILE A 149 8.07 1.89 17.56
CA ILE A 149 7.47 3.13 17.08
C ILE A 149 7.40 3.05 15.55
N ALA A 150 6.19 3.03 15.00
CA ALA A 150 5.93 3.26 13.60
C ALA A 150 5.59 4.73 13.40
N ILE A 151 6.34 5.43 12.55
CA ILE A 151 6.14 6.86 12.31
C ILE A 151 6.24 7.17 10.82
N GLY A 152 5.42 8.09 10.34
CA GLY A 152 5.44 8.49 8.93
C GLY A 152 4.44 9.57 8.61
N THR A 153 4.44 9.94 7.33
CA THR A 153 3.39 10.74 6.70
C THR A 153 2.45 9.76 5.98
N PRO A 154 1.13 9.96 6.00
CA PRO A 154 0.19 9.09 5.29
C PRO A 154 0.48 8.99 3.79
N ALA A 155 0.16 7.85 3.20
CA ALA A 155 0.20 7.65 1.76
C ALA A 155 -0.96 6.75 1.32
N GLY A 156 -2.19 7.23 1.52
CA GLY A 156 -3.41 6.46 1.29
C GLY A 156 -3.67 5.39 2.36
N HIS A 157 -4.70 4.58 2.13
CA HIS A 157 -5.08 3.47 3.00
C HIS A 157 -4.21 2.25 2.69
N ASN A 158 -3.06 2.15 3.33
CA ASN A 158 -2.08 1.08 3.19
C ASN A 158 -1.79 0.42 4.55
N ALA A 159 -0.77 -0.43 4.63
CA ALA A 159 -0.39 -1.10 5.88
C ALA A 159 -0.13 -0.13 7.05
N PHE A 160 0.26 1.12 6.78
CA PHE A 160 0.41 2.15 7.82
C PHE A 160 -0.95 2.61 8.35
N PHE A 161 -1.95 2.74 7.47
CA PHE A 161 -3.32 3.02 7.88
C PHE A 161 -3.90 1.87 8.71
N ASP A 162 -3.74 0.61 8.26
CA ASP A 162 -4.21 -0.57 9.01
C ASP A 162 -3.58 -0.61 10.41
N LEU A 163 -2.30 -0.27 10.53
CA LEU A 163 -1.59 -0.22 11.80
C LEU A 163 -2.11 0.92 12.70
N TYR A 164 -2.39 2.09 12.10
CA TYR A 164 -2.98 3.23 12.81
C TYR A 164 -4.39 2.92 13.30
N ASP A 165 -5.24 2.36 12.44
CA ASP A 165 -6.60 1.96 12.78
C ASP A 165 -6.60 0.92 13.93
N ASN A 166 -5.74 -0.11 13.82
CA ASN A 166 -5.54 -1.06 14.92
C ASN A 166 -5.11 -0.37 16.21
N ALA A 167 -4.22 0.61 16.15
CA ALA A 167 -3.74 1.30 17.34
C ALA A 167 -4.82 2.17 17.99
N VAL A 168 -5.69 2.79 17.21
CA VAL A 168 -6.86 3.56 17.70
C VAL A 168 -7.86 2.65 18.39
N ASN A 169 -8.12 1.47 17.83
CA ASN A 169 -9.09 0.51 18.34
C ASN A 169 -8.57 -0.29 19.56
N ASN A 170 -7.26 -0.27 19.84
CA ASN A 170 -6.61 -0.98 20.96
C ASN A 170 -5.80 -0.03 21.86
N PRO A 171 -6.41 1.00 22.46
CA PRO A 171 -5.69 2.05 23.20
C PRO A 171 -4.99 1.53 24.47
N ASP A 172 -5.33 0.37 24.99
CA ASP A 172 -4.67 -0.19 26.18
C ASP A 172 -3.24 -0.65 25.91
N GLU A 173 -3.01 -1.25 24.74
CA GLU A 173 -1.69 -1.75 24.33
C GLU A 173 -0.90 -0.77 23.48
N TRP A 174 -1.60 0.09 22.73
CA TRP A 174 -1.04 0.99 21.74
C TRP A 174 -1.12 2.45 22.20
N TYR A 175 -0.13 3.23 21.78
CA TYR A 175 -0.22 4.68 21.75
C TYR A 175 -0.29 5.14 20.30
N SER A 176 -1.33 5.87 19.95
CA SER A 176 -1.49 6.51 18.65
C SER A 176 -1.58 8.03 18.80
N ALA A 177 -0.96 8.77 17.89
CA ALA A 177 -1.06 10.22 17.85
C ALA A 177 -0.97 10.75 16.43
N VAL A 178 -1.76 11.77 16.14
CA VAL A 178 -1.80 12.48 14.86
C VAL A 178 -1.36 13.92 15.09
N PHE A 179 -0.49 14.42 14.21
CA PHE A 179 0.08 15.77 14.30
C PHE A 179 -0.07 16.48 12.96
N LYS A 180 -1.10 17.29 12.81
CA LYS A 180 -1.37 18.12 11.63
C LYS A 180 -0.56 19.42 11.70
N ALA A 181 -0.14 19.94 10.55
CA ALA A 181 0.61 21.19 10.50
C ALA A 181 -0.21 22.37 11.00
N SER A 182 -1.50 22.40 10.68
CA SER A 182 -2.46 23.41 11.16
C SER A 182 -2.59 23.46 12.69
N GLU A 183 -2.36 22.34 13.39
CA GLU A 183 -2.54 22.22 14.84
C GLU A 183 -1.23 22.39 15.62
N THR A 184 -0.08 22.06 15.00
CA THR A 184 1.19 22.04 15.73
C THR A 184 1.85 23.39 15.86
N GLY A 185 1.57 24.32 14.96
CA GLY A 185 2.21 25.65 14.91
C GLY A 185 3.74 25.58 14.68
N ILE A 186 4.24 24.46 14.12
CA ILE A 186 5.68 24.26 13.84
C ILE A 186 6.10 24.98 12.56
N ILE A 187 5.19 25.03 11.60
CA ILE A 187 5.35 25.71 10.33
C ILE A 187 4.56 27.01 10.39
N ASP A 188 5.15 28.10 9.93
CA ASP A 188 4.52 29.39 9.87
C ASP A 188 3.28 29.36 8.98
N GLU A 189 2.23 30.11 9.35
CA GLU A 189 0.96 30.12 8.60
C GLU A 189 1.12 30.64 7.16
N ASP A 190 2.00 31.59 6.94
CA ASP A 190 2.23 32.15 5.59
C ASP A 190 2.96 31.15 4.72
N GLU A 191 3.86 30.32 5.29
CA GLU A 191 4.49 29.18 4.61
C GLU A 191 3.47 28.11 4.25
N LEU A 192 2.54 27.79 5.16
CA LEU A 192 1.44 26.86 4.87
C LEU A 192 0.53 27.37 3.76
N LYS A 193 0.20 28.66 3.76
CA LYS A 193 -0.59 29.29 2.68
C LYS A 193 0.16 29.26 1.35
N ALA A 194 1.48 29.50 1.36
CA ALA A 194 2.32 29.42 0.16
C ALA A 194 2.39 27.99 -0.38
N ALA A 195 2.59 27.00 0.49
CA ALA A 195 2.60 25.59 0.12
C ALA A 195 1.26 25.17 -0.51
N ARG A 196 0.11 25.59 0.07
CA ARG A 196 -1.23 25.27 -0.45
C ARG A 196 -1.49 25.85 -1.84
N LYS A 197 -0.85 26.98 -2.20
CA LYS A 197 -0.94 27.55 -3.56
C LYS A 197 -0.09 26.83 -4.60
N MET A 198 0.99 26.17 -4.15
CA MET A 198 1.97 25.51 -5.03
C MET A 198 1.73 24.00 -5.20
N MET A 199 0.86 23.41 -4.38
CA MET A 199 0.55 21.98 -4.36
C MET A 199 -0.91 21.75 -4.74
N SER A 200 -1.25 20.53 -5.17
CA SER A 200 -2.67 20.15 -5.23
C SER A 200 -3.26 20.06 -3.82
N GLU A 201 -4.57 20.22 -3.69
CA GLU A 201 -5.24 20.10 -2.39
C GLU A 201 -4.97 18.73 -1.75
N GLU A 202 -5.00 17.65 -2.55
CA GLU A 202 -4.70 16.31 -2.07
C GLU A 202 -3.26 16.17 -1.55
N GLN A 203 -2.29 16.82 -2.22
CA GLN A 203 -0.91 16.84 -1.75
C GLN A 203 -0.78 17.58 -0.42
N TYR A 204 -1.45 18.73 -0.32
CA TYR A 204 -1.43 19.51 0.90
C TYR A 204 -2.06 18.74 2.06
N GLU A 205 -3.24 18.18 1.85
CA GLU A 205 -3.94 17.36 2.85
C GLU A 205 -3.10 16.16 3.31
N GLN A 206 -2.41 15.50 2.38
CA GLN A 206 -1.54 14.37 2.70
C GLN A 206 -0.30 14.77 3.50
N GLU A 207 0.45 15.77 3.02
CA GLU A 207 1.77 16.11 3.55
C GLU A 207 1.71 16.98 4.81
N PHE A 208 0.70 17.84 4.92
CA PHE A 208 0.56 18.82 6.01
C PHE A 208 -0.59 18.50 6.94
N GLU A 209 -1.75 18.09 6.45
CA GLU A 209 -2.92 17.75 7.28
C GLU A 209 -2.98 16.24 7.60
N VAL A 210 -2.01 15.46 7.13
CA VAL A 210 -1.81 14.05 7.44
C VAL A 210 -3.04 13.19 7.20
N SER A 211 -3.79 13.51 6.14
CA SER A 211 -4.96 12.76 5.73
C SER A 211 -4.57 11.46 5.05
N PHE A 212 -5.12 10.34 5.51
CA PHE A 212 -5.03 9.06 4.82
C PHE A 212 -5.98 8.99 3.62
N ASP A 213 -7.03 9.81 3.63
CA ASP A 213 -8.05 9.86 2.57
C ASP A 213 -7.64 10.78 1.41
N ALA A 214 -6.70 11.70 1.64
CA ALA A 214 -6.07 12.47 0.59
C ALA A 214 -5.39 11.46 -0.35
N GLY A 215 -5.96 11.29 -1.53
CA GLY A 215 -5.62 10.20 -2.43
C GLY A 215 -4.13 10.09 -2.73
N VAL A 216 -3.72 8.88 -3.08
CA VAL A 216 -2.38 8.63 -3.62
C VAL A 216 -2.16 9.63 -4.75
N LEU A 217 -1.11 10.42 -4.68
CA LEU A 217 -0.72 11.43 -5.68
C LEU A 217 -0.73 10.82 -7.08
N GLY A 218 -1.65 11.30 -7.93
CA GLY A 218 -1.86 10.68 -9.23
C GLY A 218 -2.66 9.38 -9.19
N GLY A 219 -3.36 9.08 -8.10
CA GLY A 219 -4.22 7.91 -7.99
C GLY A 219 -5.31 7.88 -9.06
N ILE A 220 -5.41 6.75 -9.78
CA ILE A 220 -6.28 6.61 -10.95
C ILE A 220 -7.73 6.40 -10.52
N TYR A 221 -7.96 5.57 -9.49
CA TYR A 221 -9.30 5.21 -9.01
C TYR A 221 -9.60 5.70 -7.59
N THR A 222 -8.67 6.36 -6.92
CA THR A 222 -8.77 6.74 -5.50
C THR A 222 -10.04 7.54 -5.19
N ARG A 223 -10.34 8.58 -5.97
CA ARG A 223 -11.57 9.39 -5.80
C ARG A 223 -12.85 8.56 -5.97
N SER A 224 -12.84 7.62 -6.93
CA SER A 224 -13.99 6.75 -7.18
C SER A 224 -14.21 5.76 -6.05
N LEU A 225 -13.13 5.25 -5.45
CA LEU A 225 -13.18 4.35 -4.28
C LEU A 225 -13.62 5.10 -3.01
N THR A 226 -13.09 6.30 -2.75
CA THR A 226 -13.54 7.13 -1.62
C THR A 226 -15.04 7.37 -1.71
N LYS A 227 -15.53 7.79 -2.89
CA LYS A 227 -16.97 7.97 -3.13
C LYS A 227 -17.75 6.67 -2.92
N ALA A 228 -17.22 5.52 -3.37
CA ALA A 228 -17.86 4.22 -3.16
C ALA A 228 -17.96 3.86 -1.66
N GLN A 229 -16.95 4.21 -0.88
CA GLN A 229 -16.93 3.99 0.56
C GLN A 229 -17.92 4.90 1.27
N ASP A 230 -17.95 6.19 0.96
CA ASP A 230 -18.88 7.18 1.53
C ASP A 230 -20.35 6.83 1.23
N GLU A 231 -20.61 6.27 0.04
CA GLU A 231 -21.93 5.81 -0.38
C GLU A 231 -22.30 4.41 0.16
N GLY A 232 -21.44 3.77 0.96
CA GLY A 232 -21.67 2.44 1.54
C GLY A 232 -21.63 1.29 0.52
N ARG A 233 -20.98 1.51 -0.65
CA ARG A 233 -20.85 0.49 -1.71
C ARG A 233 -19.68 -0.47 -1.50
N ILE A 234 -18.83 -0.24 -0.49
CA ILE A 234 -17.84 -1.21 0.02
C ILE A 234 -18.43 -1.78 1.29
N THR A 235 -19.03 -2.96 1.19
CA THR A 235 -19.83 -3.58 2.25
C THR A 235 -19.73 -5.10 2.19
N ASN A 236 -20.47 -5.81 3.00
CA ASN A 236 -20.59 -7.25 2.88
C ASN A 236 -21.54 -7.59 1.73
N ILE A 237 -21.09 -8.38 0.75
CA ILE A 237 -21.87 -8.82 -0.40
C ILE A 237 -21.78 -10.33 -0.52
N GLU A 238 -22.89 -10.99 -0.28
CA GLU A 238 -22.98 -12.44 -0.43
C GLU A 238 -23.17 -12.83 -1.91
N TYR A 239 -22.70 -14.03 -2.24
CA TYR A 239 -22.98 -14.65 -3.53
C TYR A 239 -24.48 -14.97 -3.65
N ASP A 240 -25.12 -14.49 -4.70
CA ASP A 240 -26.51 -14.77 -5.01
C ASP A 240 -26.60 -15.87 -6.10
N GLU A 241 -27.13 -17.04 -5.74
CA GLU A 241 -27.24 -18.20 -6.64
C GLU A 241 -28.16 -17.96 -7.84
N ASN A 242 -29.02 -16.94 -7.79
CA ASN A 242 -29.90 -16.56 -8.91
C ASN A 242 -29.16 -15.86 -10.06
N PHE A 243 -27.91 -15.39 -9.83
CA PHE A 243 -27.10 -14.72 -10.82
C PHE A 243 -25.81 -15.47 -11.07
N LYS A 244 -25.47 -15.67 -12.33
CA LYS A 244 -24.19 -16.27 -12.71
C LYS A 244 -23.04 -15.31 -12.42
N VAL A 245 -21.86 -15.89 -12.11
CA VAL A 245 -20.62 -15.13 -11.87
C VAL A 245 -19.85 -15.01 -13.16
N ASP A 246 -19.58 -13.78 -13.54
CA ASP A 246 -18.58 -13.47 -14.56
C ASP A 246 -17.22 -13.26 -13.88
N THR A 247 -16.13 -13.52 -14.61
CA THR A 247 -14.77 -13.26 -14.11
C THR A 247 -13.98 -12.40 -15.08
N ALA A 248 -13.08 -11.59 -14.58
CA ALA A 248 -12.15 -10.79 -15.37
C ALA A 248 -10.73 -11.04 -14.93
N TRP A 249 -9.83 -11.27 -15.89
CA TRP A 249 -8.51 -11.80 -15.66
C TRP A 249 -7.42 -10.89 -16.22
N ASP A 250 -6.37 -10.70 -15.44
CA ASP A 250 -5.05 -10.31 -15.94
C ASP A 250 -4.11 -11.50 -15.75
N LEU A 251 -3.49 -11.95 -16.85
CA LEU A 251 -2.68 -13.17 -16.88
C LEU A 251 -1.20 -12.83 -17.08
N GLY A 252 -0.48 -12.67 -15.98
CA GLY A 252 0.96 -12.43 -15.99
C GLY A 252 1.78 -13.64 -16.45
N VAL A 253 2.88 -13.40 -17.19
CA VAL A 253 3.89 -14.41 -17.54
C VAL A 253 5.09 -14.22 -16.62
N GLY A 254 5.25 -15.09 -15.62
CA GLY A 254 6.26 -14.92 -14.58
C GLY A 254 5.95 -13.82 -13.56
N ASP A 255 4.75 -13.27 -13.65
CA ASP A 255 4.20 -12.21 -12.82
C ASP A 255 2.88 -12.66 -12.17
N SER A 256 2.20 -11.79 -11.42
CA SER A 256 0.92 -12.14 -10.80
C SER A 256 -0.19 -12.31 -11.84
N THR A 257 -1.05 -13.30 -11.61
CA THR A 257 -2.36 -13.42 -12.27
C THR A 257 -3.43 -12.96 -11.30
N ALA A 258 -4.24 -11.97 -11.70
CA ALA A 258 -5.32 -11.42 -10.91
C ALA A 258 -6.70 -11.75 -11.51
N ILE A 259 -7.66 -12.09 -10.67
CA ILE A 259 -9.01 -12.47 -11.06
C ILE A 259 -10.03 -11.73 -10.20
N TRP A 260 -10.92 -10.95 -10.83
CA TRP A 260 -12.13 -10.43 -10.21
C TRP A 260 -13.32 -11.33 -10.50
N PHE A 261 -14.14 -11.57 -9.49
CA PHE A 261 -15.39 -12.33 -9.59
C PHE A 261 -16.56 -11.37 -9.36
N PHE A 262 -17.51 -11.33 -10.28
CA PHE A 262 -18.60 -10.37 -10.18
C PHE A 262 -19.93 -10.90 -10.72
N GLN A 263 -21.01 -10.35 -10.19
CA GLN A 263 -22.38 -10.63 -10.59
C GLN A 263 -23.05 -9.36 -11.12
N ARG A 264 -23.84 -9.49 -12.17
CA ARG A 264 -24.65 -8.40 -12.71
C ARG A 264 -26.05 -8.49 -12.15
N VAL A 265 -26.40 -7.62 -11.20
CA VAL A 265 -27.69 -7.60 -10.49
C VAL A 265 -28.44 -6.33 -10.88
N GLY A 266 -29.31 -6.41 -11.89
CA GLY A 266 -29.98 -5.25 -12.47
C GLY A 266 -28.95 -4.27 -13.05
N ASN A 267 -28.93 -3.03 -12.56
CA ASN A 267 -27.96 -2.01 -12.98
C ASN A 267 -26.68 -2.02 -12.12
N ARG A 268 -26.56 -2.89 -11.12
CA ARG A 268 -25.41 -2.97 -10.21
C ARG A 268 -24.44 -4.05 -10.66
N ILE A 269 -23.17 -3.84 -10.35
CA ILE A 269 -22.08 -4.79 -10.56
C ILE A 269 -21.55 -5.13 -9.17
N HIS A 270 -21.85 -6.31 -8.68
CA HIS A 270 -21.41 -6.81 -7.39
C HIS A 270 -20.10 -7.56 -7.55
N LEU A 271 -18.97 -6.96 -7.16
CA LEU A 271 -17.67 -7.61 -7.06
C LEU A 271 -17.68 -8.40 -5.76
N ILE A 272 -17.86 -9.71 -5.88
CA ILE A 272 -18.11 -10.61 -4.74
C ILE A 272 -16.85 -11.29 -4.22
N ASP A 273 -15.76 -11.30 -5.03
CA ASP A 273 -14.52 -11.96 -4.65
C ASP A 273 -13.34 -11.46 -5.51
N TYR A 274 -12.13 -11.66 -5.01
CA TYR A 274 -10.88 -11.38 -5.69
C TYR A 274 -9.87 -12.49 -5.40
N TYR A 275 -9.07 -12.86 -6.39
CA TYR A 275 -7.98 -13.81 -6.21
C TYR A 275 -6.75 -13.37 -7.00
N GLU A 276 -5.60 -13.43 -6.39
CA GLU A 276 -4.31 -13.13 -7.03
C GLU A 276 -3.26 -14.13 -6.57
N ASN A 277 -2.44 -14.61 -7.52
CA ASN A 277 -1.30 -15.45 -7.21
C ASN A 277 -0.22 -15.30 -8.28
N THR A 278 1.02 -15.65 -7.93
CA THR A 278 2.19 -15.56 -8.81
C THR A 278 2.71 -16.94 -9.19
N SER A 279 3.32 -17.06 -10.38
CA SER A 279 4.08 -18.25 -10.82
C SER A 279 3.27 -19.55 -10.86
N MET A 280 1.94 -19.47 -11.07
CA MET A 280 1.07 -20.64 -11.19
C MET A 280 0.59 -20.85 -12.62
N GLY A 281 0.43 -22.11 -13.03
CA GLY A 281 -0.16 -22.48 -14.32
C GLY A 281 -1.67 -22.33 -14.36
N LEU A 282 -2.27 -22.33 -15.55
CA LEU A 282 -3.72 -22.22 -15.74
C LEU A 282 -4.51 -23.34 -15.04
N ASP A 283 -3.94 -24.53 -14.90
CA ASP A 283 -4.53 -25.66 -14.17
C ASP A 283 -4.78 -25.35 -12.69
N HIS A 284 -3.92 -24.56 -12.06
CA HIS A 284 -4.12 -24.07 -10.71
C HIS A 284 -5.38 -23.20 -10.62
N TYR A 285 -5.52 -22.24 -11.52
CA TYR A 285 -6.67 -21.30 -11.49
C TYR A 285 -8.00 -22.01 -11.81
N VAL A 286 -8.00 -23.01 -12.67
CA VAL A 286 -9.18 -23.87 -12.91
C VAL A 286 -9.61 -24.58 -11.61
N LYS A 287 -8.66 -25.08 -10.83
CA LYS A 287 -8.94 -25.66 -9.51
C LYS A 287 -9.50 -24.62 -8.52
N VAL A 288 -8.95 -23.41 -8.54
CA VAL A 288 -9.46 -22.30 -7.72
C VAL A 288 -10.90 -21.99 -8.08
N LEU A 289 -11.24 -21.87 -9.37
CA LEU A 289 -12.63 -21.68 -9.81
C LEU A 289 -13.56 -22.80 -9.30
N ALA A 290 -13.14 -24.05 -9.42
CA ALA A 290 -13.92 -25.20 -8.96
C ALA A 290 -14.13 -25.19 -7.43
N GLN A 291 -13.08 -24.82 -6.67
CA GLN A 291 -13.14 -24.76 -5.20
C GLN A 291 -14.08 -23.65 -4.69
N LYS A 292 -14.19 -22.53 -5.42
CA LYS A 292 -15.12 -21.44 -5.05
C LYS A 292 -16.59 -21.81 -5.24
N GLY A 293 -16.91 -22.82 -6.06
CA GLY A 293 -18.25 -23.38 -6.21
C GLY A 293 -19.29 -22.45 -6.83
N TYR A 294 -18.86 -21.35 -7.50
CA TYR A 294 -19.76 -20.41 -8.17
C TYR A 294 -20.31 -20.99 -9.47
N GLN A 295 -21.49 -20.56 -9.88
CA GLN A 295 -22.03 -20.81 -11.22
C GLN A 295 -21.50 -19.77 -12.21
N TYR A 296 -20.52 -20.16 -13.03
CA TYR A 296 -19.85 -19.24 -13.95
C TYR A 296 -20.60 -19.01 -15.27
N SER A 297 -20.37 -17.83 -15.87
CA SER A 297 -20.85 -17.47 -17.21
C SER A 297 -19.68 -17.06 -18.11
N ASN A 298 -19.28 -15.80 -18.12
CA ASN A 298 -18.22 -15.30 -18.99
C ASN A 298 -16.89 -15.18 -18.24
N HIS A 299 -15.79 -15.49 -18.92
CA HIS A 299 -14.44 -15.25 -18.45
C HIS A 299 -13.78 -14.23 -19.38
N TYR A 300 -13.66 -12.98 -18.94
CA TYR A 300 -13.04 -11.91 -19.73
C TYR A 300 -11.53 -11.98 -19.58
N GLY A 301 -10.82 -12.12 -20.68
CA GLY A 301 -9.36 -12.22 -20.68
C GLY A 301 -8.71 -11.27 -21.69
N PRO A 302 -7.41 -10.94 -21.49
CA PRO A 302 -6.68 -10.01 -22.33
C PRO A 302 -6.48 -10.52 -23.75
N HIS A 303 -6.30 -9.60 -24.69
CA HIS A 303 -6.14 -9.89 -26.12
C HIS A 303 -4.90 -10.74 -26.44
N ASP A 304 -3.86 -10.68 -25.62
CA ASP A 304 -2.58 -11.41 -25.77
C ASP A 304 -2.69 -12.91 -25.42
N LEU A 305 -3.79 -13.39 -24.85
CA LEU A 305 -4.07 -14.81 -24.66
C LEU A 305 -3.93 -15.64 -25.94
N ARG A 306 -4.13 -15.04 -27.10
CA ARG A 306 -3.99 -15.70 -28.41
C ARG A 306 -2.54 -15.77 -28.90
N GLN A 307 -1.60 -15.12 -28.23
CA GLN A 307 -0.19 -15.19 -28.60
C GLN A 307 0.38 -16.58 -28.30
N ARG A 308 1.11 -17.15 -29.25
CA ARG A 308 1.75 -18.46 -29.08
C ARG A 308 3.03 -18.32 -28.26
N GLU A 309 3.22 -19.21 -27.33
CA GLU A 309 4.45 -19.30 -26.55
C GLU A 309 5.53 -20.03 -27.35
N LEU A 310 6.74 -19.49 -27.36
CA LEU A 310 7.88 -20.08 -28.07
C LEU A 310 8.25 -21.48 -27.53
N SER A 311 8.01 -21.73 -26.26
CA SER A 311 8.37 -23.00 -25.59
C SER A 311 7.42 -24.15 -25.93
N SER A 312 6.12 -23.88 -26.01
CA SER A 312 5.06 -24.90 -26.18
C SER A 312 4.46 -24.92 -27.58
N GLY A 313 4.65 -23.86 -28.38
CA GLY A 313 3.98 -23.64 -29.66
C GLY A 313 2.48 -23.43 -29.58
N LYS A 314 1.90 -23.49 -28.36
CA LYS A 314 0.47 -23.29 -28.08
C LYS A 314 0.22 -21.90 -27.52
N SER A 315 -0.97 -21.35 -27.76
CA SER A 315 -1.40 -20.14 -27.08
C SER A 315 -1.99 -20.47 -25.71
N ARG A 316 -1.95 -19.50 -24.77
CA ARG A 316 -2.64 -19.64 -23.48
C ARG A 316 -4.14 -19.85 -23.64
N TYR A 317 -4.72 -19.29 -24.70
CA TYR A 317 -6.11 -19.51 -25.09
C TYR A 317 -6.41 -20.99 -25.43
N GLU A 318 -5.54 -21.63 -26.21
CA GLU A 318 -5.67 -23.05 -26.53
C GLU A 318 -5.48 -23.95 -25.29
N ILE A 319 -4.54 -23.59 -24.40
CA ILE A 319 -4.33 -24.32 -23.14
C ILE A 319 -5.56 -24.19 -22.24
N ALA A 320 -6.12 -22.97 -22.09
CA ALA A 320 -7.32 -22.74 -21.31
C ALA A 320 -8.53 -23.56 -21.83
N ASN A 321 -8.75 -23.56 -23.15
CA ASN A 321 -9.83 -24.32 -23.77
C ASN A 321 -9.70 -25.83 -23.51
N ASN A 322 -8.48 -26.38 -23.54
CA ASN A 322 -8.22 -27.79 -23.23
C ASN A 322 -8.51 -28.11 -21.75
N LEU A 323 -8.45 -27.12 -20.86
CA LEU A 323 -8.80 -27.24 -19.44
C LEU A 323 -10.29 -26.95 -19.16
N GLY A 324 -11.09 -26.69 -20.20
CA GLY A 324 -12.51 -26.36 -20.06
C GLY A 324 -12.79 -24.91 -19.67
N LEU A 325 -11.81 -24.02 -19.74
CA LEU A 325 -11.95 -22.60 -19.43
C LEU A 325 -11.99 -21.78 -20.74
N TYR A 326 -13.16 -21.23 -21.05
CA TYR A 326 -13.42 -20.51 -22.28
C TYR A 326 -13.42 -19.00 -22.07
N PHE A 327 -12.40 -18.31 -22.62
CA PHE A 327 -12.28 -16.86 -22.48
C PHE A 327 -13.03 -16.09 -23.55
N THR A 328 -13.75 -15.06 -23.13
CA THR A 328 -14.16 -13.95 -23.99
C THR A 328 -12.97 -12.98 -24.08
N ILE A 329 -12.36 -12.91 -25.27
CA ILE A 329 -11.17 -12.07 -25.48
C ILE A 329 -11.59 -10.62 -25.61
N VAL A 330 -11.05 -9.78 -24.74
CA VAL A 330 -11.27 -8.33 -24.77
C VAL A 330 -10.37 -7.68 -25.82
N PRO A 331 -10.89 -6.72 -26.64
CA PRO A 331 -10.09 -6.07 -27.67
C PRO A 331 -8.92 -5.30 -27.08
N LYS A 332 -7.87 -5.13 -27.89
CA LYS A 332 -6.73 -4.31 -27.55
C LYS A 332 -7.11 -2.84 -27.64
N LEU A 333 -7.21 -2.17 -26.51
CA LEU A 333 -7.43 -0.73 -26.41
C LEU A 333 -6.25 -0.04 -25.72
N PRO A 334 -6.04 1.25 -25.98
CA PRO A 334 -5.14 2.07 -25.15
C PRO A 334 -5.52 1.96 -23.67
N VAL A 335 -4.51 1.93 -22.81
CA VAL A 335 -4.71 1.77 -21.34
C VAL A 335 -5.65 2.85 -20.80
N ILE A 336 -5.53 4.07 -21.29
CA ILE A 336 -6.37 5.21 -20.89
C ILE A 336 -7.87 4.97 -21.20
N ASP A 337 -8.18 4.34 -22.32
CA ASP A 337 -9.57 4.04 -22.69
C ASP A 337 -10.19 3.01 -21.76
N GLY A 338 -9.42 1.98 -21.38
CA GLY A 338 -9.84 1.01 -20.37
C GLY A 338 -10.03 1.63 -18.98
N ILE A 339 -9.16 2.57 -18.60
CA ILE A 339 -9.31 3.33 -17.35
C ILE A 339 -10.60 4.15 -17.37
N ASN A 340 -10.87 4.83 -18.49
CA ASN A 340 -12.08 5.64 -18.64
C ASN A 340 -13.34 4.76 -18.67
N ALA A 341 -13.31 3.61 -19.35
CA ALA A 341 -14.41 2.64 -19.32
C ALA A 341 -14.71 2.18 -17.87
N THR A 342 -13.67 1.90 -17.08
CA THR A 342 -13.83 1.55 -15.66
C THR A 342 -14.45 2.69 -14.86
N ARG A 343 -13.98 3.93 -15.05
CA ARG A 343 -14.53 5.11 -14.37
C ARG A 343 -16.01 5.35 -14.69
N MET A 344 -16.42 5.12 -15.94
CA MET A 344 -17.81 5.27 -16.35
C MET A 344 -18.77 4.32 -15.62
N ILE A 345 -18.36 3.09 -15.37
CA ILE A 345 -19.18 2.10 -14.67
C ILE A 345 -19.01 2.10 -13.15
N PHE A 346 -18.06 2.87 -12.61
CA PHE A 346 -17.68 2.83 -11.19
C PHE A 346 -18.82 3.15 -10.23
N SER A 347 -19.74 4.02 -10.61
CA SER A 347 -20.93 4.34 -9.80
C SER A 347 -21.89 3.16 -9.61
N ARG A 348 -21.78 2.14 -10.46
CA ARG A 348 -22.58 0.92 -10.42
C ARG A 348 -21.88 -0.21 -9.67
N MET A 349 -20.58 -0.08 -9.37
CA MET A 349 -19.76 -1.09 -8.70
C MET A 349 -20.02 -1.08 -7.20
N TRP A 350 -20.21 -2.29 -6.66
CA TRP A 350 -20.32 -2.60 -5.26
C TRP A 350 -19.28 -3.66 -4.93
N PHE A 351 -18.56 -3.52 -3.84
CA PHE A 351 -17.42 -4.38 -3.51
C PHE A 351 -17.68 -5.10 -2.19
N ASP A 352 -17.46 -6.42 -2.19
CA ASP A 352 -17.34 -7.13 -0.92
C ASP A 352 -16.08 -6.66 -0.19
N ARG A 353 -16.27 -6.16 1.04
CA ARG A 353 -15.19 -5.55 1.82
C ARG A 353 -14.07 -6.51 2.16
N ASP A 354 -14.42 -7.76 2.48
CA ASP A 354 -13.48 -8.74 3.02
C ASP A 354 -12.83 -9.57 1.90
N LYS A 355 -13.64 -10.13 1.01
CA LYS A 355 -13.16 -10.99 -0.09
C LYS A 355 -12.44 -10.19 -1.19
N CYS A 356 -12.83 -8.92 -1.41
CA CYS A 356 -12.19 -8.04 -2.38
C CYS A 356 -11.10 -7.14 -1.78
N LYS A 357 -10.75 -7.30 -0.50
CA LYS A 357 -9.82 -6.40 0.21
C LYS A 357 -8.53 -6.15 -0.56
N GLN A 358 -7.87 -7.19 -1.06
CA GLN A 358 -6.61 -7.07 -1.81
C GLN A 358 -6.79 -6.32 -3.13
N GLY A 359 -7.85 -6.61 -3.89
CA GLY A 359 -8.15 -5.92 -5.14
C GLY A 359 -8.54 -4.45 -4.93
N ILE A 360 -9.29 -4.13 -3.87
CA ILE A 360 -9.60 -2.75 -3.49
C ILE A 360 -8.33 -1.98 -3.17
N GLU A 361 -7.40 -2.61 -2.42
CA GLU A 361 -6.11 -1.98 -2.09
C GLU A 361 -5.26 -1.77 -3.35
N ALA A 362 -5.23 -2.72 -4.27
CA ALA A 362 -4.58 -2.53 -5.57
C ALA A 362 -5.16 -1.32 -6.32
N MET A 363 -6.49 -1.17 -6.35
CA MET A 363 -7.13 -0.01 -6.99
C MET A 363 -6.83 1.32 -6.28
N ARG A 364 -6.62 1.32 -4.97
CA ARG A 364 -6.20 2.51 -4.19
C ARG A 364 -4.78 2.94 -4.51
N GLN A 365 -3.88 1.97 -4.72
CA GLN A 365 -2.45 2.20 -4.98
C GLN A 365 -2.13 2.41 -6.47
N TYR A 366 -3.09 2.18 -7.37
CA TYR A 366 -2.89 2.34 -8.81
C TYR A 366 -2.80 3.81 -9.19
N GLN A 367 -1.63 4.22 -9.68
CA GLN A 367 -1.28 5.62 -9.89
C GLN A 367 -0.59 5.85 -11.25
N TRP A 368 -0.65 7.07 -11.72
CA TRP A 368 0.12 7.50 -12.88
C TRP A 368 1.62 7.46 -12.58
N GLU A 369 2.41 7.10 -13.58
CA GLU A 369 3.87 7.20 -13.50
C GLU A 369 4.27 8.67 -13.39
N ARG A 370 5.33 8.94 -12.61
CA ARG A 370 5.85 10.28 -12.43
C ARG A 370 7.23 10.39 -13.07
N ASN A 371 7.48 11.44 -13.80
CA ASN A 371 8.81 11.77 -14.29
C ASN A 371 9.68 12.21 -13.10
N ASP A 372 10.71 11.46 -12.78
CA ASP A 372 11.59 11.72 -11.62
C ASP A 372 12.33 13.06 -11.69
N ARG A 373 12.55 13.60 -12.90
CA ARG A 373 13.28 14.87 -13.09
C ARG A 373 12.37 16.09 -12.98
N THR A 374 11.18 16.02 -13.60
CA THR A 374 10.25 17.16 -13.66
C THR A 374 9.17 17.11 -12.61
N GLY A 375 8.96 15.97 -11.98
CA GLY A 375 7.87 15.74 -11.04
C GLY A 375 6.47 15.66 -11.68
N GLN A 376 6.37 15.75 -13.02
CA GLN A 376 5.10 15.68 -13.73
C GLN A 376 4.59 14.25 -13.83
N LEU A 377 3.27 14.10 -13.75
CA LEU A 377 2.59 12.83 -14.01
C LEU A 377 2.63 12.54 -15.52
N LEU A 378 2.91 11.32 -15.89
CA LEU A 378 2.87 10.82 -17.26
C LEU A 378 1.49 10.21 -17.54
N ASP A 379 1.09 10.18 -18.82
CA ASP A 379 -0.18 9.59 -19.26
C ASP A 379 -0.15 8.06 -19.32
N LYS A 380 0.66 7.43 -18.48
CA LYS A 380 0.72 5.97 -18.32
C LYS A 380 0.73 5.60 -16.84
N PRO A 381 0.04 4.52 -16.45
CA PRO A 381 0.12 4.02 -15.10
C PRO A 381 1.53 3.53 -14.76
N LYS A 382 1.92 3.73 -13.51
CA LYS A 382 3.14 3.14 -12.96
C LYS A 382 2.95 1.63 -12.85
N HIS A 383 3.85 0.86 -13.47
CA HIS A 383 3.84 -0.59 -13.29
C HIS A 383 4.28 -0.94 -11.86
N SER A 384 3.45 -1.65 -11.14
CA SER A 384 3.66 -2.07 -9.75
C SER A 384 2.79 -3.31 -9.46
N TRP A 385 2.89 -3.85 -8.26
CA TRP A 385 2.00 -4.94 -7.80
C TRP A 385 0.50 -4.61 -7.99
N ALA A 386 0.12 -3.34 -7.88
CA ALA A 386 -1.25 -2.87 -8.05
C ALA A 386 -1.77 -2.96 -9.50
N SER A 387 -0.88 -3.12 -10.47
CA SER A 387 -1.25 -3.12 -11.89
C SER A 387 -2.14 -4.30 -12.27
N HIS A 388 -1.86 -5.49 -11.75
CA HIS A 388 -2.54 -6.72 -12.14
C HIS A 388 -4.04 -6.69 -11.83
N GLY A 389 -4.42 -6.34 -10.60
CA GLY A 389 -5.83 -6.20 -10.21
C GLY A 389 -6.55 -5.10 -10.99
N CYS A 390 -5.84 -4.00 -11.30
CA CYS A 390 -6.38 -2.88 -12.06
C CYS A 390 -6.51 -3.17 -13.56
N ASP A 391 -5.62 -3.98 -14.11
CA ASP A 391 -5.69 -4.42 -15.50
C ASP A 391 -6.85 -5.40 -15.69
N ALA A 392 -7.03 -6.34 -14.76
CA ALA A 392 -8.19 -7.25 -14.76
C ALA A 392 -9.53 -6.48 -14.70
N ILE A 393 -9.65 -5.45 -13.85
CA ILE A 393 -10.91 -4.67 -13.77
C ILE A 393 -11.15 -3.81 -15.01
N ARG A 394 -10.08 -3.36 -15.71
CA ARG A 394 -10.20 -2.71 -17.01
C ARG A 394 -10.77 -3.67 -18.08
N TYR A 395 -10.29 -4.92 -18.10
CA TYR A 395 -10.82 -5.95 -19.01
C TYR A 395 -12.28 -6.26 -18.70
N MET A 396 -12.70 -6.25 -17.43
CA MET A 396 -14.11 -6.32 -17.06
C MET A 396 -14.91 -5.19 -17.70
N ALA A 397 -14.48 -3.95 -17.51
CA ALA A 397 -15.20 -2.77 -17.98
C ALA A 397 -15.36 -2.72 -19.50
N VAL A 398 -14.28 -3.06 -20.23
CA VAL A 398 -14.30 -3.10 -21.70
C VAL A 398 -15.15 -4.28 -22.22
N GLY A 399 -14.96 -5.48 -21.66
CA GLY A 399 -15.68 -6.68 -22.11
C GLY A 399 -17.18 -6.63 -21.85
N MET A 400 -17.61 -5.96 -20.76
CA MET A 400 -19.03 -5.76 -20.47
C MET A 400 -19.71 -4.80 -21.47
N ASN A 401 -19.00 -3.78 -21.97
CA ASN A 401 -19.56 -2.83 -22.94
C ASN A 401 -19.81 -3.49 -24.30
N GLU A 402 -18.91 -4.36 -24.77
CA GLU A 402 -19.10 -5.09 -26.04
C GLU A 402 -20.31 -6.04 -25.99
N THR A 403 -20.58 -6.68 -24.85
CA THR A 403 -21.75 -7.57 -24.76
C THR A 403 -23.07 -6.82 -24.71
N SER A 404 -23.09 -5.51 -24.46
CA SER A 404 -24.31 -4.68 -24.52
C SER A 404 -24.64 -4.23 -25.94
N ASP A 405 -23.65 -3.99 -26.77
CA ASP A 405 -23.86 -3.54 -28.16
C ASP A 405 -24.39 -4.65 -29.10
N PHE A 406 -24.09 -5.91 -28.81
CA PHE A 406 -24.64 -7.05 -29.57
C PHE A 406 -26.15 -7.32 -29.33
N LYS A 407 -26.78 -6.69 -28.34
CA LYS A 407 -28.23 -6.85 -28.06
C LYS A 407 -29.10 -5.75 -28.66
N SER A 408 -28.54 -4.76 -29.35
CA SER A 408 -29.26 -3.62 -29.92
C SER A 408 -29.31 -3.62 -31.45
N GLU A 409 -29.20 -4.75 -32.14
CA GLU A 409 -29.70 -4.84 -33.53
C GLU A 409 -31.22 -4.80 -33.52
N ILE A 410 -31.79 -3.60 -33.55
CA ILE A 410 -33.18 -3.39 -33.88
C ILE A 410 -33.34 -3.78 -35.36
N LYS A 411 -33.90 -4.97 -35.63
CA LYS A 411 -34.34 -5.34 -36.94
C LYS A 411 -35.55 -4.47 -37.30
N TYR A 412 -35.33 -3.43 -38.08
CA TYR A 412 -36.44 -2.75 -38.76
C TYR A 412 -37.07 -3.73 -39.73
N GLY A 413 -38.27 -4.17 -39.40
CA GLY A 413 -39.10 -4.91 -40.35
C GLY A 413 -39.39 -4.01 -41.56
N ASN A 414 -39.26 -4.57 -42.78
CA ASN A 414 -39.67 -3.93 -44.01
C ASN A 414 -41.13 -3.45 -43.90
N MET A 415 -41.33 -2.16 -43.70
CA MET A 415 -42.63 -1.55 -44.02
C MET A 415 -42.65 -1.32 -45.52
N GLY A 416 -43.30 -2.27 -46.24
CA GLY A 416 -43.64 -2.10 -47.65
C GLY A 416 -44.53 -0.90 -47.78
N ILE A 417 -44.10 0.11 -48.53
CA ILE A 417 -44.92 1.18 -49.07
C ILE A 417 -45.25 0.72 -50.48
N VAL A 418 -46.57 0.46 -50.71
CA VAL A 418 -47.19 0.36 -52.05
C VAL A 418 -47.55 1.76 -52.49
#